data_bdee78976e1d412516c60490bf4bd50c
#
_entry.id   bdee78976e1d412516c60490bf4bd50c
#
_cell.length_a   1.000
_cell.length_b   1.000
_cell.length_c   1.000
_cell.angle_alpha   90.00
_cell.angle_beta   90.00
_cell.angle_gamma   90.00
#
_symmetry.space_group_name_H-M   'P 1'
#
loop_
_entity.id
_entity.type
_entity.pdbx_description
1 polymer ?
#
loop_
_entity_poly.entity_id
_entity_poly.type
_entity_poly.pdbx_seq_one_letter_code
_entity_poly.pdbx_strand_id
1 'polypeptide(L)'
;MIVRFKRLHPDAVVPFKTYPEDFCYDVVATSEQEIAPNVWKYGIGLAFEIQGGPEDLVIKNEFGKEFLRIPQGREVNVSLDLRPRSSIYKTGMVLSNAVGTVDDLYRGEVSAVFYHVFPNMPRYKVGDRIGQIKLGFTLPIEFEEVDELGDTERGEGGYGSTGR
;
A
#
# COMPACT_ATOMS: atom_id res chain seq x y z
N MET A 1 14.94 -7.09 -7.64
CA MET A 1 13.65 -6.46 -7.99
C MET A 1 13.88 -5.01 -8.36
N ILE A 2 13.30 -4.54 -9.45
CA ILE A 2 13.42 -3.17 -9.95
C ILE A 2 12.00 -2.60 -10.11
N VAL A 3 11.77 -1.42 -9.56
CA VAL A 3 10.55 -0.65 -9.83
C VAL A 3 10.89 0.43 -10.84
N ARG A 4 10.42 0.27 -12.06
CA ARG A 4 10.51 1.30 -13.10
C ARG A 4 9.40 2.32 -12.91
N PHE A 5 9.64 3.55 -13.29
CA PHE A 5 8.61 4.59 -13.26
C PHE A 5 8.64 5.44 -14.52
N LYS A 6 7.47 5.96 -14.85
CA LYS A 6 7.29 6.98 -15.90
C LYS A 6 6.79 8.26 -15.25
N ARG A 7 7.42 9.40 -15.58
CA ARG A 7 6.89 10.71 -15.19
C ARG A 7 5.73 11.08 -16.10
N LEU A 8 4.60 11.40 -15.49
CA LEU A 8 3.39 11.90 -16.14
C LEU A 8 3.19 13.40 -15.87
N HIS A 9 3.93 13.95 -14.90
CA HIS A 9 3.95 15.37 -14.55
C HIS A 9 5.39 15.85 -14.42
N PRO A 10 5.75 17.06 -14.88
CA PRO A 10 7.13 17.58 -14.81
C PRO A 10 7.65 17.70 -13.37
N ASP A 11 6.76 18.08 -12.44
CA ASP A 11 7.11 18.25 -11.02
C ASP A 11 7.01 16.96 -10.20
N ALA A 12 6.78 15.80 -10.86
CA ALA A 12 6.73 14.53 -10.15
C ALA A 12 8.04 14.24 -9.42
N VAL A 13 7.94 13.89 -8.13
CA VAL A 13 9.08 13.55 -7.28
C VAL A 13 9.20 12.03 -7.20
N VAL A 14 10.39 11.51 -7.48
CA VAL A 14 10.65 10.07 -7.31
C VAL A 14 10.47 9.72 -5.84
N PRO A 15 9.76 8.64 -5.50
CA PRO A 15 9.57 8.24 -4.12
C PRO A 15 10.90 8.09 -3.38
N PHE A 16 10.98 8.64 -2.18
CA PHE A 16 12.23 8.72 -1.44
C PHE A 16 12.06 8.38 0.04
N LYS A 17 13.16 8.02 0.68
CA LYS A 17 13.28 7.85 2.13
C LYS A 17 14.00 9.03 2.74
N THR A 18 13.55 9.48 3.91
CA THR A 18 14.27 10.50 4.69
C THR A 18 15.53 9.88 5.32
N TYR A 19 15.39 8.67 5.86
CA TYR A 19 16.49 7.86 6.40
C TYR A 19 16.58 6.55 5.61
N PRO A 20 17.78 6.03 5.33
CA PRO A 20 17.97 4.77 4.58
C PRO A 20 17.20 3.59 5.19
N GLU A 21 17.06 3.58 6.53
CA GLU A 21 16.41 2.54 7.31
C GLU A 21 14.88 2.65 7.31
N ASP A 22 14.30 3.76 6.82
CA ASP A 22 12.85 3.89 6.71
C ASP A 22 12.28 2.74 5.89
N PHE A 23 11.16 2.19 6.35
CA PHE A 23 10.54 1.04 5.69
C PHE A 23 9.84 1.41 4.38
N CYS A 24 9.22 2.58 4.34
CA CYS A 24 8.44 3.06 3.20
C CYS A 24 9.12 4.25 2.50
N TYR A 25 8.69 4.53 1.28
CA TYR A 25 9.12 5.66 0.47
C TYR A 25 8.01 6.73 0.45
N ASP A 26 8.33 7.96 0.84
CA ASP A 26 7.40 9.09 0.79
C ASP A 26 7.03 9.44 -0.66
N VAL A 27 5.77 9.81 -0.88
CA VAL A 27 5.23 10.30 -2.15
C VAL A 27 4.65 11.70 -2.00
N VAL A 28 4.84 12.52 -3.03
CA VAL A 28 4.50 13.95 -3.05
C VAL A 28 3.36 14.19 -4.04
N ALA A 29 2.37 14.98 -3.65
CA ALA A 29 1.28 15.37 -4.53
C ALA A 29 1.76 16.33 -5.63
N THR A 30 1.41 16.04 -6.88
CA THR A 30 1.60 16.94 -8.05
C THR A 30 0.30 17.57 -8.51
N SER A 31 -0.84 17.03 -8.07
CA SER A 31 -2.16 17.55 -8.41
C SER A 31 -3.12 17.34 -7.25
N GLU A 32 -4.15 18.18 -7.17
CA GLU A 32 -5.26 18.05 -6.25
C GLU A 32 -6.57 18.36 -6.98
N GLN A 33 -7.60 17.56 -6.70
CA GLN A 33 -8.92 17.70 -7.27
C GLN A 33 -9.99 17.29 -6.27
N GLU A 34 -11.00 18.11 -6.05
CA GLU A 34 -12.21 17.69 -5.36
C GLU A 34 -13.10 16.92 -6.34
N ILE A 35 -13.30 15.62 -6.09
CA ILE A 35 -14.05 14.71 -6.97
C ILE A 35 -15.49 14.48 -6.50
N ALA A 36 -15.78 14.79 -5.23
CA ALA A 36 -17.10 14.84 -4.63
C ALA A 36 -17.01 15.76 -3.40
N PRO A 37 -18.13 16.21 -2.79
CA PRO A 37 -18.10 17.05 -1.60
C PRO A 37 -17.21 16.46 -0.51
N ASN A 38 -16.16 17.20 -0.14
CA ASN A 38 -15.14 16.79 0.85
C ASN A 38 -14.36 15.51 0.48
N VAL A 39 -14.35 15.10 -0.79
CA VAL A 39 -13.55 13.98 -1.28
C VAL A 39 -12.49 14.48 -2.26
N TRP A 40 -11.24 14.31 -1.89
CA TRP A 40 -10.09 14.87 -2.60
C TRP A 40 -9.20 13.78 -3.19
N LYS A 41 -8.92 13.89 -4.49
CA LYS A 41 -7.96 13.06 -5.20
C LYS A 41 -6.65 13.82 -5.37
N TYR A 42 -5.54 13.18 -5.03
CA TYR A 42 -4.18 13.69 -5.22
C TYR A 42 -3.40 12.75 -6.12
N GLY A 43 -2.95 13.24 -7.27
CA GLY A 43 -2.03 12.52 -8.13
C GLY A 43 -0.58 12.73 -7.68
N ILE A 44 0.29 11.76 -7.92
CA ILE A 44 1.73 11.88 -7.64
C ILE A 44 2.56 12.07 -8.91
N GLY A 45 1.90 12.15 -10.09
CA GLY A 45 2.55 12.37 -11.37
C GLY A 45 3.44 11.21 -11.85
N LEU A 46 3.26 10.00 -11.31
CA LEU A 46 4.06 8.83 -11.64
C LEU A 46 3.18 7.63 -11.95
N ALA A 47 3.60 6.83 -12.92
CA ALA A 47 3.15 5.48 -13.18
C ALA A 47 4.31 4.50 -12.96
N PHE A 48 4.01 3.26 -12.55
CA PHE A 48 5.01 2.28 -12.18
C PHE A 48 4.87 0.97 -12.96
N GLU A 49 6.00 0.28 -13.08
CA GLU A 49 6.13 -1.10 -13.55
C GLU A 49 7.09 -1.82 -12.62
N ILE A 50 6.68 -2.98 -12.10
CA ILE A 50 7.53 -3.80 -11.24
C ILE A 50 8.17 -4.87 -12.09
N GLN A 51 9.49 -5.02 -12.02
CA GLN A 51 10.25 -6.03 -12.75
C GLN A 51 11.05 -6.93 -11.82
N GLY A 52 10.98 -8.20 -12.09
CA GLY A 52 11.69 -9.25 -11.35
C GLY A 52 11.03 -9.57 -10.02
N GLY A 53 10.71 -10.81 -9.82
CA GLY A 53 10.38 -11.39 -8.52
C GLY A 53 11.66 -11.82 -7.78
N PRO A 54 11.57 -12.18 -6.50
CA PRO A 54 12.68 -12.82 -5.81
C PRO A 54 13.01 -14.14 -6.52
N GLU A 55 14.28 -14.34 -6.86
CA GLU A 55 14.73 -15.61 -7.45
C GLU A 55 14.47 -16.78 -6.51
N ASP A 56 14.74 -16.59 -5.22
CA ASP A 56 14.27 -17.39 -4.08
C ASP A 56 14.02 -16.44 -2.91
N LEU A 57 12.82 -16.43 -2.36
CA LEU A 57 12.56 -15.75 -1.10
C LEU A 57 12.76 -16.74 0.04
N VAL A 58 13.86 -16.58 0.77
CA VAL A 58 14.13 -17.36 1.97
C VAL A 58 14.05 -16.46 3.18
N ILE A 59 13.07 -16.71 4.05
CA ILE A 59 12.96 -16.04 5.35
C ILE A 59 13.60 -16.96 6.39
N LYS A 60 14.60 -16.43 7.11
CA LYS A 60 15.30 -17.14 8.18
C LYS A 60 14.99 -16.46 9.51
N ASN A 61 14.92 -17.25 10.58
CA ASN A 61 14.84 -16.69 11.92
C ASN A 61 16.22 -16.15 12.40
N GLU A 62 16.26 -15.57 13.58
CA GLU A 62 17.48 -15.02 14.21
C GLU A 62 18.62 -16.04 14.39
N PHE A 63 18.32 -17.34 14.42
CA PHE A 63 19.30 -18.43 14.49
C PHE A 63 19.73 -18.94 13.09
N GLY A 64 19.32 -18.25 12.02
CA GLY A 64 19.64 -18.66 10.65
C GLY A 64 18.83 -19.85 10.14
N LYS A 65 17.88 -20.38 10.93
CA LYS A 65 16.99 -21.46 10.49
C LYS A 65 15.97 -20.93 9.50
N GLU A 66 15.85 -21.61 8.37
CA GLU A 66 14.87 -21.30 7.34
C GLU A 66 13.45 -21.48 7.89
N PHE A 67 12.65 -20.41 7.82
CA PHE A 67 11.26 -20.38 8.25
C PHE A 67 10.29 -20.51 7.09
N LEU A 68 10.62 -19.88 5.96
CA LEU A 68 9.82 -19.91 4.76
C LEU A 68 10.75 -19.85 3.55
N ARG A 69 10.53 -20.74 2.59
CA ARG A 69 11.13 -20.67 1.26
C ARG A 69 10.03 -20.61 0.22
N ILE A 70 10.07 -19.60 -0.63
CA ILE A 70 9.26 -19.55 -1.85
C ILE A 70 10.22 -19.97 -2.97
N PRO A 71 10.06 -21.19 -3.55
CA PRO A 71 10.94 -21.67 -4.59
C PRO A 71 10.85 -20.81 -5.84
N GLN A 72 11.96 -20.76 -6.58
CA GLN A 72 12.00 -20.21 -7.93
C GLN A 72 10.91 -20.87 -8.80
N GLY A 73 10.14 -20.05 -9.51
CA GLY A 73 9.06 -20.54 -10.39
C GLY A 73 7.67 -20.58 -9.74
N ARG A 74 7.51 -20.28 -8.45
CA ARG A 74 6.19 -19.94 -7.92
C ARG A 74 5.88 -18.48 -8.23
N GLU A 75 4.71 -18.25 -8.79
CA GLU A 75 4.20 -16.90 -8.99
C GLU A 75 4.01 -16.21 -7.64
N VAL A 76 4.70 -15.10 -7.44
CA VAL A 76 4.47 -14.20 -6.33
C VAL A 76 3.87 -12.93 -6.92
N ASN A 77 2.65 -12.64 -6.56
CA ASN A 77 2.02 -11.40 -6.97
C ASN A 77 2.62 -10.24 -6.16
N VAL A 78 2.92 -9.17 -6.85
CA VAL A 78 3.54 -7.98 -6.26
C VAL A 78 2.61 -6.79 -6.47
N SER A 79 2.50 -5.95 -5.46
CA SER A 79 1.76 -4.70 -5.50
C SER A 79 2.58 -3.54 -4.97
N LEU A 80 2.19 -2.31 -5.30
CA LEU A 80 2.61 -1.12 -4.58
C LEU A 80 1.48 -0.73 -3.62
N ASP A 81 1.75 -0.80 -2.32
CA ASP A 81 0.80 -0.36 -1.31
C ASP A 81 1.04 1.10 -0.96
N LEU A 82 0.07 1.95 -1.23
CA LEU A 82 0.05 3.33 -0.78
C LEU A 82 -0.64 3.41 0.57
N ARG A 83 0.03 3.98 1.54
CA ARG A 83 -0.43 4.13 2.92
C ARG A 83 -0.34 5.58 3.37
N PRO A 84 -1.20 6.03 4.29
CA PRO A 84 -1.03 7.34 4.89
C PRO A 84 0.27 7.40 5.72
N ARG A 85 0.79 8.60 5.88
CA ARG A 85 1.89 8.86 6.83
C ARG A 85 1.35 8.95 8.26
N SER A 86 2.20 8.67 9.23
CA SER A 86 1.84 8.80 10.65
C SER A 86 1.36 10.21 11.02
N SER A 87 1.82 11.24 10.30
CA SER A 87 1.41 12.64 10.50
C SER A 87 0.03 12.99 9.97
N ILE A 88 -0.71 12.06 9.37
CA ILE A 88 -2.06 12.31 8.82
C ILE A 88 -3.02 12.87 9.87
N TYR A 89 -2.84 12.51 11.16
CA TYR A 89 -3.67 13.03 12.26
C TYR A 89 -3.62 14.56 12.42
N LYS A 90 -2.58 15.22 11.86
CA LYS A 90 -2.46 16.68 11.85
C LYS A 90 -3.32 17.35 10.77
N THR A 91 -3.91 16.55 9.89
CA THR A 91 -4.81 16.97 8.83
C THR A 91 -6.22 16.50 9.16
N GLY A 92 -7.22 17.09 8.53
CA GLY A 92 -8.59 16.58 8.62
C GLY A 92 -8.86 15.41 7.64
N MET A 93 -7.83 14.74 7.16
CA MET A 93 -7.91 13.78 6.04
C MET A 93 -7.89 12.33 6.53
N VAL A 94 -8.65 11.48 5.84
CA VAL A 94 -8.63 10.01 6.02
C VAL A 94 -8.54 9.38 4.65
N LEU A 95 -7.60 8.44 4.46
CA LEU A 95 -7.46 7.71 3.21
C LEU A 95 -8.72 6.85 2.97
N SER A 96 -9.38 7.02 1.82
CA SER A 96 -10.71 6.44 1.57
C SER A 96 -10.72 4.91 1.48
N ASN A 97 -9.63 4.31 1.03
CA ASN A 97 -9.48 2.86 0.85
C ASN A 97 -8.53 2.21 1.86
N ALA A 98 -8.25 2.88 2.99
CA ALA A 98 -7.40 2.43 4.09
C ALA A 98 -5.96 2.09 3.65
N VAL A 99 -5.78 1.12 2.74
CA VAL A 99 -4.55 0.84 2.00
C VAL A 99 -4.90 0.90 0.51
N GLY A 100 -4.23 1.78 -0.22
CA GLY A 100 -4.35 1.86 -1.67
C GLY A 100 -3.44 0.83 -2.32
N THR A 101 -3.96 -0.34 -2.65
CA THR A 101 -3.21 -1.36 -3.37
C THR A 101 -3.21 -1.05 -4.86
N VAL A 102 -2.02 -0.89 -5.42
CA VAL A 102 -1.79 -0.69 -6.85
C VAL A 102 -1.29 -1.99 -7.44
N ASP A 103 -2.09 -2.58 -8.31
CA ASP A 103 -1.79 -3.86 -8.96
C ASP A 103 -0.57 -3.75 -9.88
N ASP A 104 0.18 -4.84 -10.03
CA ASP A 104 1.37 -4.90 -10.89
C ASP A 104 1.06 -4.54 -12.35
N LEU A 105 -0.12 -4.86 -12.85
CA LEU A 105 -0.52 -4.55 -14.23
C LEU A 105 -1.06 -3.12 -14.42
N TYR A 106 -1.23 -2.34 -13.36
CA TYR A 106 -1.70 -0.96 -13.47
C TYR A 106 -0.60 -0.05 -14.04
N ARG A 107 -0.92 0.69 -15.10
CA ARG A 107 0.01 1.60 -15.81
C ARG A 107 -0.47 3.05 -15.81
N GLY A 108 -1.54 3.35 -15.07
CA GLY A 108 -2.03 4.71 -14.88
C GLY A 108 -1.26 5.48 -13.81
N GLU A 109 -1.59 6.76 -13.68
CA GLU A 109 -1.06 7.60 -12.59
C GLU A 109 -1.48 7.06 -11.23
N VAL A 110 -0.53 6.85 -10.34
CA VAL A 110 -0.83 6.53 -8.95
C VAL A 110 -1.37 7.76 -8.24
N SER A 111 -2.49 7.60 -7.56
CA SER A 111 -3.16 8.66 -6.84
C SER A 111 -3.74 8.15 -5.53
N ALA A 112 -3.94 9.06 -4.58
CA ALA A 112 -4.59 8.81 -3.32
C ALA A 112 -5.90 9.61 -3.24
N VAL A 113 -6.97 8.95 -2.76
CA VAL A 113 -8.25 9.61 -2.51
C VAL A 113 -8.47 9.68 -1.00
N PHE A 114 -8.81 10.87 -0.52
CA PHE A 114 -9.03 11.12 0.90
C PHE A 114 -10.40 11.73 1.14
N TYR A 115 -11.05 11.34 2.22
CA TYR A 115 -12.15 12.11 2.81
C TYR A 115 -11.57 13.22 3.69
N HIS A 116 -12.08 14.44 3.55
CA HIS A 116 -11.80 15.54 4.46
C HIS A 116 -12.89 15.58 5.54
N VAL A 117 -12.70 14.78 6.59
CA VAL A 117 -13.71 14.53 7.62
C VAL A 117 -13.80 15.66 8.67
N PHE A 118 -12.73 16.45 8.81
CA PHE A 118 -12.67 17.60 9.72
C PHE A 118 -12.35 18.89 8.94
N PRO A 119 -13.36 19.57 8.39
CA PRO A 119 -13.16 20.75 7.52
C PRO A 119 -12.42 21.91 8.17
N ASN A 120 -12.41 21.99 9.50
CA ASN A 120 -11.67 23.01 10.25
C ASN A 120 -10.17 22.72 10.39
N MET A 121 -9.73 21.52 10.01
CA MET A 121 -8.34 21.14 10.00
C MET A 121 -7.75 21.32 8.59
N PRO A 122 -6.43 21.51 8.44
CA PRO A 122 -5.81 21.63 7.14
C PRO A 122 -5.96 20.34 6.34
N ARG A 123 -6.09 20.45 5.01
CA ARG A 123 -5.95 19.34 4.07
C ARG A 123 -4.60 19.40 3.38
N TYR A 124 -4.20 18.30 2.74
CA TYR A 124 -3.03 18.27 1.88
C TYR A 124 -3.14 19.26 0.71
N LYS A 125 -1.99 19.71 0.23
CA LYS A 125 -1.81 20.59 -0.93
C LYS A 125 -0.81 19.97 -1.91
N VAL A 126 -0.81 20.44 -3.14
CA VAL A 126 0.28 20.14 -4.08
C VAL A 126 1.62 20.49 -3.44
N GLY A 127 2.60 19.61 -3.56
CA GLY A 127 3.91 19.69 -2.91
C GLY A 127 3.99 19.02 -1.55
N ASP A 128 2.86 18.64 -0.93
CA ASP A 128 2.87 17.92 0.34
C ASP A 128 3.21 16.44 0.15
N ARG A 129 3.85 15.86 1.17
CA ARG A 129 4.01 14.40 1.30
C ARG A 129 2.70 13.82 1.80
N ILE A 130 1.89 13.28 0.88
CA ILE A 130 0.52 12.83 1.13
C ILE A 130 0.42 11.38 1.59
N GLY A 131 1.47 10.63 1.43
CA GLY A 131 1.48 9.19 1.73
C GLY A 131 2.88 8.63 1.62
N GLN A 132 2.94 7.32 1.71
CA GLN A 132 4.15 6.54 1.56
C GLN A 132 3.83 5.23 0.86
N ILE A 133 4.76 4.72 0.06
CA ILE A 133 4.60 3.46 -0.67
C ILE A 133 5.62 2.42 -0.21
N LYS A 134 5.22 1.17 -0.30
CA LYS A 134 6.08 0.00 -0.16
C LYS A 134 5.62 -1.10 -1.11
N LEU A 135 6.47 -2.09 -1.37
CA LEU A 135 6.05 -3.31 -2.04
C LEU A 135 5.23 -4.20 -1.09
N GLY A 136 4.13 -4.72 -1.60
CA GLY A 136 3.37 -5.82 -1.03
C GLY A 136 3.64 -7.11 -1.80
N PHE A 137 3.54 -8.24 -1.12
CA PHE A 137 3.68 -9.57 -1.69
C PHE A 137 2.52 -10.43 -1.25
N THR A 138 1.97 -11.22 -2.17
CA THR A 138 1.00 -12.26 -1.85
C THR A 138 1.30 -13.52 -2.63
N LEU A 139 1.03 -14.66 -2.02
CA LEU A 139 1.06 -15.93 -2.71
C LEU A 139 -0.24 -16.14 -3.47
N PRO A 140 -0.22 -16.84 -4.61
CA PRO A 140 -1.45 -17.31 -5.25
C PRO A 140 -2.25 -18.14 -4.26
N ILE A 141 -3.54 -17.91 -4.21
CA ILE A 141 -4.49 -18.68 -3.41
C ILE A 141 -5.54 -19.27 -4.34
N GLU A 142 -5.99 -20.48 -4.01
CA GLU A 142 -7.12 -21.14 -4.64
C GLU A 142 -8.27 -21.16 -3.66
N PHE A 143 -9.47 -20.85 -4.12
CA PHE A 143 -10.67 -20.91 -3.30
C PHE A 143 -11.39 -22.21 -3.62
N GLU A 144 -11.61 -23.04 -2.61
CA GLU A 144 -12.38 -24.28 -2.69
C GLU A 144 -13.67 -24.11 -1.89
N GLU A 145 -14.80 -24.33 -2.56
CA GLU A 145 -16.10 -24.34 -1.90
C GLU A 145 -16.30 -25.70 -1.20
N VAL A 146 -16.62 -25.65 0.09
CA VAL A 146 -16.90 -26.83 0.92
C VAL A 146 -18.23 -26.63 1.65
N ASP A 147 -18.94 -27.73 1.91
CA ASP A 147 -20.22 -27.68 2.62
C ASP A 147 -20.02 -27.32 4.10
N GLU A 148 -18.92 -27.75 4.71
CA GLU A 148 -18.61 -27.53 6.13
C GLU A 148 -17.14 -27.18 6.31
N LEU A 149 -16.87 -26.23 7.23
CA LEU A 149 -15.52 -25.91 7.68
C LEU A 149 -15.16 -26.71 8.94
N GLY A 150 -13.88 -26.97 9.14
CA GLY A 150 -13.40 -27.65 10.35
C GLY A 150 -13.67 -26.87 11.64
N ASP A 151 -13.99 -27.57 12.70
CA ASP A 151 -14.21 -26.99 14.03
C ASP A 151 -12.95 -26.36 14.59
N THR A 152 -13.13 -25.24 15.31
CA THR A 152 -12.05 -24.55 16.03
C THR A 152 -12.53 -24.14 17.43
N GLU A 153 -11.61 -23.98 18.38
CA GLU A 153 -11.93 -23.47 19.72
C GLU A 153 -12.62 -22.11 19.70
N ARG A 154 -12.30 -21.27 18.71
CA ARG A 154 -12.91 -19.94 18.54
C ARG A 154 -14.29 -20.00 17.89
N GLY A 155 -14.55 -21.00 17.04
CA GLY A 155 -15.80 -21.11 16.25
C GLY A 155 -16.13 -19.82 15.52
N GLU A 156 -17.37 -19.36 15.62
CA GLU A 156 -17.88 -18.13 14.98
C GLU A 156 -17.60 -16.85 15.77
N GLY A 157 -16.83 -16.92 16.87
CA GLY A 157 -16.55 -15.80 17.74
C GLY A 157 -15.81 -14.66 17.05
N GLY A 158 -16.46 -13.50 16.94
CA GLY A 158 -15.90 -12.25 16.35
C GLY A 158 -16.19 -11.03 17.22
N TYR A 159 -15.76 -9.85 16.75
CA TYR A 159 -16.12 -8.53 17.29
C TYR A 159 -16.04 -8.38 18.83
N GLY A 160 -14.99 -8.89 19.44
CA GLY A 160 -14.76 -8.79 20.88
C GLY A 160 -15.26 -9.99 21.68
N SER A 161 -15.56 -11.14 21.04
CA SER A 161 -15.95 -12.38 21.71
C SER A 161 -14.90 -12.92 22.71
N THR A 162 -13.65 -12.45 22.61
CA THR A 162 -12.53 -12.82 23.52
C THR A 162 -12.41 -11.90 24.75
N GLY A 163 -13.38 -10.99 24.94
CA GLY A 163 -13.40 -10.04 26.05
C GLY A 163 -12.62 -8.74 25.76
N ARG A 164 -12.67 -7.81 26.72
CA ARG A 164 -11.88 -6.57 26.77
C ARG A 164 -10.76 -6.72 27.78
#